data_26be92f0842aaddab26cd353e82533d8
#
_entry.id   26be92f0842aaddab26cd353e82533d8
#
_cell.length_a   1.000
_cell.length_b   1.000
_cell.length_c   1.000
_cell.angle_alpha   90.00
_cell.angle_beta   90.00
_cell.angle_gamma   90.00
#
_symmetry.space_group_name_H-M   'P 1'
#
loop_
_entity.id
_entity.type
_entity.pdbx_description
1 polymer ?
#
loop_
_entity_poly.entity_id
_entity_poly.type
_entity_poly.pdbx_seq_one_letter_code
_entity_poly.pdbx_strand_id
1 'polypeptide(L)'
;MPIPDAVAALERDLRGIFGHRLQSVIVYGLRAQEAQRNAHGPHAAPAINHAAALTHTLAVVDTLSTDDLRACTGHVQHWQDSGLDTPLLVAAHEFGRSLDVFPFEFGAILGDHELVSGADPFDGLRVEPADERRACEVQVRGHLLHLREGYLETRGRSDALAVLIVESAPAFAALLTSVARLDAVEARDAAAAARHVERRLELISGPAAAIAALAGVSEIPSAEAERLFPPYLDTVERLVTYIDRWTHP
;
A
#
# COMPACT_ATOMS: atom_id res chain seq x y z
N MET A 1 21.28 -3.69 -0.55
CA MET A 1 21.48 -2.73 -1.67
C MET A 1 22.21 -1.50 -1.11
N PRO A 2 23.07 -0.76 -1.84
CA PRO A 2 23.65 0.45 -1.28
C PRO A 2 22.54 1.50 -1.01
N ILE A 3 22.56 2.06 0.19
CA ILE A 3 21.63 3.14 0.59
C ILE A 3 21.90 4.35 -0.32
N PRO A 4 20.86 4.95 -0.94
CA PRO A 4 21.06 6.12 -1.80
C PRO A 4 21.67 7.32 -1.04
N ASP A 5 22.57 8.07 -1.67
CA ASP A 5 23.20 9.26 -1.07
C ASP A 5 22.19 10.30 -0.56
N ALA A 6 21.03 10.40 -1.23
CA ALA A 6 19.94 11.26 -0.81
C ALA A 6 19.40 10.91 0.59
N VAL A 7 19.37 9.62 0.95
CA VAL A 7 18.93 9.16 2.27
C VAL A 7 19.93 9.57 3.36
N ALA A 8 21.23 9.53 3.04
CA ALA A 8 22.25 10.02 3.97
C ALA A 8 22.19 11.55 4.16
N ALA A 9 21.73 12.29 3.15
CA ALA A 9 21.49 13.72 3.29
C ALA A 9 20.27 14.00 4.18
N LEU A 10 19.17 13.30 3.96
CA LEU A 10 17.96 13.37 4.80
C LEU A 10 18.28 13.03 6.26
N GLU A 11 19.08 11.99 6.52
CA GLU A 11 19.47 11.61 7.89
C GLU A 11 20.25 12.76 8.58
N ARG A 12 21.15 13.43 7.88
CA ARG A 12 21.87 14.59 8.43
C ARG A 12 20.95 15.76 8.75
N ASP A 13 19.98 16.05 7.88
CA ASP A 13 19.00 17.11 8.11
C ASP A 13 18.13 16.78 9.33
N LEU A 14 17.62 15.55 9.43
CA LEU A 14 16.83 15.09 10.58
C LEU A 14 17.66 15.13 11.87
N ARG A 15 18.93 14.75 11.81
CA ARG A 15 19.83 14.86 12.96
C ARG A 15 20.08 16.31 13.39
N GLY A 16 20.12 17.23 12.42
CA GLY A 16 20.19 18.69 12.69
C GLY A 16 18.95 19.21 13.42
N ILE A 17 17.76 18.69 13.06
CA ILE A 17 16.48 19.11 13.66
C ILE A 17 16.25 18.46 15.03
N PHE A 18 16.41 17.15 15.11
CA PHE A 18 16.05 16.36 16.30
C PHE A 18 17.22 16.15 17.29
N GLY A 19 18.46 16.26 16.82
CA GLY A 19 19.65 16.03 17.65
C GLY A 19 19.66 14.61 18.24
N HIS A 20 19.81 14.51 19.55
CA HIS A 20 19.79 13.23 20.29
C HIS A 20 18.42 12.57 20.38
N ARG A 21 17.34 13.28 20.06
CA ARG A 21 15.97 12.71 20.00
C ARG A 21 15.75 11.83 18.76
N LEU A 22 16.62 11.92 17.73
CA LEU A 22 16.55 11.02 16.58
C LEU A 22 17.07 9.65 16.98
N GLN A 23 16.17 8.66 17.10
CA GLN A 23 16.51 7.31 17.53
C GLN A 23 16.92 6.43 16.34
N SER A 24 16.16 6.46 15.24
CA SER A 24 16.40 5.60 14.09
C SER A 24 15.99 6.28 12.80
N VAL A 25 16.69 5.97 11.73
CA VAL A 25 16.27 6.24 10.35
C VAL A 25 16.37 4.94 9.57
N ILE A 26 15.32 4.59 8.85
CA ILE A 26 15.27 3.45 7.95
C ILE A 26 14.81 3.89 6.56
N VAL A 27 15.21 3.13 5.56
CA VAL A 27 14.70 3.18 4.19
C VAL A 27 13.93 1.89 3.92
N TYR A 28 12.81 1.96 3.19
CA TYR A 28 11.97 0.79 2.97
C TYR A 28 11.38 0.73 1.55
N GLY A 29 10.87 -0.45 1.20
CA GLY A 29 10.26 -0.70 -0.10
C GLY A 29 11.26 -0.81 -1.26
N LEU A 30 12.55 -0.94 -0.99
CA LEU A 30 13.60 -1.00 -2.03
C LEU A 30 13.50 -2.25 -2.89
N ARG A 31 13.21 -3.41 -2.30
CA ARG A 31 13.05 -4.68 -3.03
C ARG A 31 11.82 -4.67 -3.92
N ALA A 32 10.72 -4.11 -3.42
CA ALA A 32 9.50 -3.96 -4.20
C ALA A 32 9.72 -3.04 -5.42
N GLN A 33 10.43 -1.93 -5.26
CA GLN A 33 10.78 -1.02 -6.35
C GLN A 33 11.71 -1.68 -7.38
N GLU A 34 12.68 -2.48 -6.93
CA GLU A 34 13.59 -3.21 -7.83
C GLU A 34 12.84 -4.29 -8.63
N ALA A 35 11.92 -5.02 -7.97
CA ALA A 35 11.06 -6.00 -8.64
C ALA A 35 10.18 -5.35 -9.72
N GLN A 36 9.63 -4.17 -9.47
CA GLN A 36 8.86 -3.42 -10.45
C GLN A 36 9.71 -2.96 -11.64
N ARG A 37 10.90 -2.43 -11.39
CA ARG A 37 11.85 -2.04 -12.47
C ARG A 37 12.25 -3.22 -13.35
N ASN A 38 12.51 -4.36 -12.74
CA ASN A 38 12.89 -5.59 -13.46
C ASN A 38 11.73 -6.20 -14.27
N ALA A 39 10.49 -6.06 -13.80
CA ALA A 39 9.30 -6.54 -14.50
C ALA A 39 9.01 -5.76 -15.79
N HIS A 40 9.43 -4.50 -15.88
CA HIS A 40 9.17 -3.64 -17.05
C HIS A 40 10.25 -3.71 -18.14
N GLY A 41 11.36 -4.43 -17.96
CA GLY A 41 12.41 -4.69 -18.97
C GLY A 41 12.94 -3.46 -19.72
N PRO A 42 14.13 -3.54 -20.35
CA PRO A 42 14.78 -2.39 -21.00
C PRO A 42 14.09 -1.89 -22.29
N HIS A 43 13.00 -2.53 -22.74
CA HIS A 43 12.26 -2.22 -23.96
C HIS A 43 10.82 -1.74 -23.73
N ALA A 44 10.40 -1.49 -22.51
CA ALA A 44 9.11 -0.82 -22.28
C ALA A 44 9.19 0.59 -22.85
N ALA A 45 8.28 0.92 -23.78
CA ALA A 45 8.13 2.29 -24.27
C ALA A 45 7.96 3.23 -23.08
N PRO A 46 8.54 4.45 -23.11
CA PRO A 46 8.41 5.38 -22.01
C PRO A 46 6.92 5.72 -21.84
N ALA A 47 6.28 5.10 -20.87
CA ALA A 47 4.95 5.50 -20.43
C ALA A 47 5.06 6.92 -19.89
N ILE A 48 4.21 7.82 -20.38
CA ILE A 48 4.24 9.26 -20.17
C ILE A 48 4.07 9.69 -18.69
N ASN A 49 4.02 8.76 -17.74
CA ASN A 49 3.88 8.99 -16.30
C ASN A 49 4.79 8.07 -15.46
N HIS A 50 6.08 8.04 -15.77
CA HIS A 50 7.05 7.58 -14.78
C HIS A 50 7.44 8.78 -13.90
N ALA A 51 6.62 9.08 -12.91
CA ALA A 51 7.17 9.61 -11.68
C ALA A 51 8.20 8.56 -11.24
N ALA A 52 9.48 8.90 -11.24
CA ALA A 52 10.53 8.03 -10.72
C ALA A 52 10.07 7.54 -9.36
N ALA A 53 10.06 6.21 -9.12
CA ALA A 53 9.59 5.67 -7.86
C ALA A 53 10.42 6.31 -6.75
N LEU A 54 9.77 7.13 -5.91
CA LEU A 54 10.41 7.85 -4.84
C LEU A 54 10.90 6.84 -3.78
N THR A 55 12.04 7.11 -3.19
CA THR A 55 12.56 6.30 -2.08
C THR A 55 11.84 6.69 -0.79
N HIS A 56 11.26 5.71 -0.11
CA HIS A 56 10.52 5.92 1.13
C HIS A 56 11.43 5.78 2.35
N THR A 57 11.23 6.67 3.33
CA THR A 57 11.99 6.66 4.58
C THR A 57 11.07 6.81 5.78
N LEU A 58 11.47 6.20 6.91
CA LEU A 58 10.81 6.36 8.21
C LEU A 58 11.86 6.78 9.24
N ALA A 59 11.53 7.74 10.08
CA ALA A 59 12.36 8.15 11.20
C ALA A 59 11.58 8.03 12.52
N VAL A 60 12.19 7.36 13.49
CA VAL A 60 11.67 7.28 14.85
C VAL A 60 12.39 8.31 15.73
N VAL A 61 11.61 9.11 16.43
CA VAL A 61 12.09 10.17 17.32
C VAL A 61 11.53 10.00 18.72
N ASP A 62 12.22 10.45 19.76
CA ASP A 62 11.72 10.38 21.15
C ASP A 62 10.36 11.05 21.30
N THR A 63 10.27 12.28 20.80
CA THR A 63 9.07 13.12 20.83
C THR A 63 8.96 13.91 19.55
N LEU A 64 7.75 14.14 19.10
CA LEU A 64 7.44 14.90 17.89
C LEU A 64 6.51 16.06 18.23
N SER A 65 6.92 17.29 17.95
CA SER A 65 6.16 18.50 18.17
C SER A 65 5.79 19.20 16.86
N THR A 66 4.84 20.13 16.93
CA THR A 66 4.50 21.00 15.79
C THR A 66 5.69 21.85 15.31
N ASP A 67 6.57 22.25 16.24
CA ASP A 67 7.76 23.02 15.86
C ASP A 67 8.80 22.16 15.13
N ASP A 68 8.92 20.89 15.50
CA ASP A 68 9.73 19.92 14.75
C ASP A 68 9.18 19.71 13.33
N LEU A 69 7.89 19.54 13.19
CA LEU A 69 7.24 19.43 11.87
C LEU A 69 7.47 20.69 11.03
N ARG A 70 7.35 21.87 11.65
CA ARG A 70 7.61 23.14 10.97
C ARG A 70 9.08 23.25 10.52
N ALA A 71 10.03 22.78 11.33
CA ALA A 71 11.44 22.74 10.93
C ALA A 71 11.64 21.80 9.72
N CYS A 72 11.00 20.62 9.71
CA CYS A 72 11.07 19.68 8.60
C CYS A 72 10.49 20.25 7.30
N THR A 73 9.44 21.10 7.34
CA THR A 73 8.81 21.66 6.11
C THR A 73 9.83 22.43 5.25
N GLY A 74 10.83 23.04 5.85
CA GLY A 74 11.89 23.74 5.12
C GLY A 74 12.78 22.85 4.25
N HIS A 75 12.76 21.52 4.48
CA HIS A 75 13.60 20.57 3.78
C HIS A 75 12.82 19.71 2.75
N VAL A 76 11.49 19.65 2.84
CA VAL A 76 10.66 18.72 2.05
C VAL A 76 10.90 18.83 0.55
N GLN A 77 10.94 20.07 0.01
CA GLN A 77 11.18 20.28 -1.42
C GLN A 77 12.54 19.71 -1.86
N HIS A 78 13.59 19.95 -1.06
CA HIS A 78 14.93 19.43 -1.35
C HIS A 78 14.96 17.90 -1.32
N TRP A 79 14.27 17.26 -0.36
CA TRP A 79 14.18 15.80 -0.30
C TRP A 79 13.48 15.24 -1.53
N GLN A 80 12.33 15.81 -1.92
CA GLN A 80 11.58 15.40 -3.10
C GLN A 80 12.37 15.58 -4.40
N ASP A 81 13.06 16.72 -4.57
CA ASP A 81 13.94 16.97 -5.72
C ASP A 81 15.11 15.97 -5.79
N SER A 82 15.50 15.40 -4.66
CA SER A 82 16.53 14.36 -4.55
C SER A 82 16.00 12.94 -4.74
N GLY A 83 14.69 12.77 -5.09
CA GLY A 83 14.07 11.47 -5.34
C GLY A 83 13.58 10.75 -4.08
N LEU A 84 13.46 11.45 -2.96
CA LEU A 84 12.84 10.91 -1.74
C LEU A 84 11.38 11.30 -1.64
N ASP A 85 10.58 10.42 -1.06
CA ASP A 85 9.26 10.80 -0.58
C ASP A 85 9.37 11.57 0.75
N THR A 86 8.29 12.23 1.13
CA THR A 86 8.21 12.86 2.45
C THR A 86 8.40 11.78 3.53
N PRO A 87 9.36 11.94 4.46
CA PRO A 87 9.63 10.91 5.45
C PRO A 87 8.43 10.69 6.38
N LEU A 88 8.14 9.43 6.71
CA LEU A 88 7.22 9.09 7.78
C LEU A 88 7.92 9.36 9.13
N LEU A 89 7.40 10.31 9.90
CA LEU A 89 7.92 10.66 11.23
C LEU A 89 7.02 10.05 12.30
N VAL A 90 7.59 9.25 13.20
CA VAL A 90 6.84 8.57 14.27
C VAL A 90 7.53 8.79 15.61
N ALA A 91 6.76 9.18 16.64
CA ALA A 91 7.29 9.24 17.98
C ALA A 91 7.46 7.82 18.56
N ALA A 92 8.51 7.59 19.35
CA ALA A 92 8.85 6.26 19.85
C ALA A 92 7.69 5.60 20.65
N HIS A 93 6.93 6.39 21.39
CA HIS A 93 5.79 5.89 22.15
C HIS A 93 4.57 5.51 21.28
N GLU A 94 4.50 6.04 20.03
CA GLU A 94 3.46 5.72 19.05
C GLU A 94 3.86 4.49 18.23
N PHE A 95 5.16 4.30 17.99
CA PHE A 95 5.68 3.26 17.09
C PHE A 95 5.22 1.86 17.49
N GLY A 96 5.32 1.51 18.77
CA GLY A 96 4.91 0.20 19.26
C GLY A 96 3.41 -0.11 19.09
N ARG A 97 2.57 0.94 18.97
CA ARG A 97 1.13 0.82 18.72
C ARG A 97 0.75 0.89 17.25
N SER A 98 1.69 1.24 16.39
CA SER A 98 1.41 1.38 14.97
C SER A 98 1.28 0.04 14.26
N LEU A 99 1.92 -1.03 14.78
CA LEU A 99 1.88 -2.35 14.19
C LEU A 99 0.50 -3.02 14.28
N ASP A 100 -0.21 -2.83 15.39
CA ASP A 100 -1.53 -3.41 15.61
C ASP A 100 -2.66 -2.60 14.94
N VAL A 101 -2.44 -1.28 14.78
CA VAL A 101 -3.42 -0.38 14.14
C VAL A 101 -3.27 -0.35 12.61
N PHE A 102 -2.03 -0.39 12.11
CA PHE A 102 -1.69 -0.34 10.68
C PHE A 102 -0.83 -1.55 10.27
N PRO A 103 -1.34 -2.79 10.45
CA PRO A 103 -0.53 -3.99 10.31
C PRO A 103 -0.01 -4.21 8.88
N PHE A 104 -0.69 -3.70 7.85
CA PHE A 104 -0.24 -3.84 6.48
C PHE A 104 0.87 -2.86 6.11
N GLU A 105 0.73 -1.60 6.53
CA GLU A 105 1.72 -0.56 6.28
C GLU A 105 3.01 -0.88 7.04
N PHE A 106 2.93 -1.08 8.34
CA PHE A 106 4.09 -1.40 9.16
C PHE A 106 4.62 -2.82 8.91
N GLY A 107 3.76 -3.77 8.57
CA GLY A 107 4.17 -5.11 8.16
C GLY A 107 4.93 -5.10 6.83
N ALA A 108 4.56 -4.24 5.88
CA ALA A 108 5.30 -4.04 4.64
C ALA A 108 6.68 -3.43 4.89
N ILE A 109 6.76 -2.43 5.77
CA ILE A 109 8.02 -1.81 6.17
C ILE A 109 8.90 -2.84 6.90
N LEU A 110 8.36 -3.57 7.86
CA LEU A 110 9.06 -4.62 8.59
C LEU A 110 9.66 -5.69 7.65
N GLY A 111 8.91 -6.07 6.61
CA GLY A 111 9.35 -7.08 5.64
C GLY A 111 10.41 -6.61 4.64
N ASP A 112 10.52 -5.30 4.37
CA ASP A 112 11.40 -4.72 3.36
C ASP A 112 11.96 -3.37 3.79
N HIS A 113 12.85 -3.36 4.81
CA HIS A 113 13.55 -2.16 5.25
C HIS A 113 15.05 -2.43 5.41
N GLU A 114 15.81 -1.34 5.38
CA GLU A 114 17.24 -1.30 5.70
C GLU A 114 17.51 -0.18 6.70
N LEU A 115 18.29 -0.48 7.75
CA LEU A 115 18.68 0.49 8.75
C LEU A 115 19.70 1.47 8.18
N VAL A 116 19.41 2.77 8.28
CA VAL A 116 20.33 3.85 7.88
C VAL A 116 21.14 4.31 9.08
N SER A 117 20.50 4.58 10.21
CA SER A 117 21.20 4.98 11.44
C SER A 117 20.36 4.67 12.69
N GLY A 118 21.02 4.53 13.83
CA GLY A 118 20.40 4.26 15.12
C GLY A 118 20.20 2.76 15.40
N ALA A 119 19.23 2.42 16.26
CA ALA A 119 18.82 1.04 16.51
C ALA A 119 17.69 0.64 15.57
N ASP A 120 17.62 -0.63 15.17
CA ASP A 120 16.51 -1.10 14.37
C ASP A 120 15.20 -1.03 15.18
N PRO A 121 14.22 -0.19 14.77
CA PRO A 121 13.01 -0.02 15.53
C PRO A 121 12.07 -1.24 15.44
N PHE A 122 12.33 -2.16 14.51
CA PHE A 122 11.56 -3.38 14.32
C PHE A 122 12.16 -4.61 15.00
N ASP A 123 13.35 -4.47 15.62
CA ASP A 123 14.01 -5.61 16.27
C ASP A 123 13.08 -6.27 17.31
N GLY A 124 12.84 -7.57 17.14
CA GLY A 124 11.94 -8.36 17.98
C GLY A 124 10.44 -8.11 17.80
N LEU A 125 10.04 -7.22 16.88
CA LEU A 125 8.63 -6.96 16.58
C LEU A 125 8.13 -7.86 15.45
N ARG A 126 6.82 -8.12 15.48
CA ARG A 126 6.10 -8.84 14.42
C ARG A 126 4.67 -8.31 14.34
N VAL A 127 4.07 -8.45 13.19
CA VAL A 127 2.63 -8.22 13.03
C VAL A 127 1.89 -9.49 13.42
N GLU A 128 0.89 -9.35 14.28
CA GLU A 128 0.10 -10.50 14.70
C GLU A 128 -0.96 -10.83 13.63
N PRO A 129 -1.12 -12.10 13.26
CA PRO A 129 -2.11 -12.51 12.24
C PRO A 129 -3.55 -12.07 12.54
N ALA A 130 -3.89 -11.95 13.84
CA ALA A 130 -5.20 -11.44 14.27
C ALA A 130 -5.41 -9.98 13.89
N ASP A 131 -4.37 -9.16 13.92
CA ASP A 131 -4.43 -7.74 13.55
C ASP A 131 -4.50 -7.60 12.03
N GLU A 132 -3.72 -8.39 11.28
CA GLU A 132 -3.84 -8.46 9.81
C GLU A 132 -5.24 -8.87 9.37
N ARG A 133 -5.83 -9.90 10.00
CA ARG A 133 -7.21 -10.32 9.72
C ARG A 133 -8.21 -9.20 9.99
N ARG A 134 -8.07 -8.52 11.13
CA ARG A 134 -8.94 -7.39 11.49
C ARG A 134 -8.84 -6.25 10.50
N ALA A 135 -7.63 -5.91 10.06
CA ALA A 135 -7.42 -4.87 9.05
C ALA A 135 -8.02 -5.27 7.69
N CYS A 136 -7.85 -6.54 7.24
CA CYS A 136 -8.52 -7.06 6.05
C CYS A 136 -10.04 -6.96 6.17
N GLU A 137 -10.60 -7.31 7.32
CA GLU A 137 -12.04 -7.25 7.56
C GLU A 137 -12.57 -5.82 7.43
N VAL A 138 -11.89 -4.85 8.01
CA VAL A 138 -12.25 -3.42 7.89
C VAL A 138 -12.18 -2.97 6.44
N GLN A 139 -11.10 -3.30 5.73
CA GLN A 139 -10.91 -2.92 4.33
C GLN A 139 -12.00 -3.51 3.42
N VAL A 140 -12.27 -4.82 3.52
CA VAL A 140 -13.23 -5.47 2.62
C VAL A 140 -14.66 -5.03 2.90
N ARG A 141 -15.04 -4.84 4.17
CA ARG A 141 -16.38 -4.35 4.52
C ARG A 141 -16.57 -2.90 4.08
N GLY A 142 -15.56 -2.05 4.30
CA GLY A 142 -15.56 -0.67 3.81
C GLY A 142 -15.71 -0.63 2.29
N HIS A 143 -14.92 -1.42 1.57
CA HIS A 143 -14.99 -1.50 0.11
C HIS A 143 -16.37 -1.96 -0.39
N LEU A 144 -16.96 -2.98 0.24
CA LEU A 144 -18.32 -3.46 -0.09
C LEU A 144 -19.37 -2.36 0.10
N LEU A 145 -19.31 -1.64 1.23
CA LEU A 145 -20.25 -0.56 1.51
C LEU A 145 -20.15 0.55 0.47
N HIS A 146 -18.93 0.99 0.15
CA HIS A 146 -18.70 2.03 -0.86
C HIS A 146 -19.11 1.61 -2.27
N LEU A 147 -18.91 0.35 -2.65
CA LEU A 147 -19.40 -0.15 -3.94
C LEU A 147 -20.92 -0.11 -4.03
N ARG A 148 -21.61 -0.51 -2.97
CA ARG A 148 -23.08 -0.49 -2.93
C ARG A 148 -23.64 0.92 -2.95
N GLU A 149 -23.06 1.82 -2.15
CA GLU A 149 -23.40 3.23 -2.13
C GLU A 149 -23.16 3.90 -3.50
N GLY A 150 -21.96 3.75 -4.04
CA GLY A 150 -21.60 4.29 -5.35
C GLY A 150 -22.50 3.74 -6.47
N TYR A 151 -22.87 2.45 -6.42
CA TYR A 151 -23.83 1.88 -7.38
C TYR A 151 -25.19 2.58 -7.33
N LEU A 152 -25.71 2.85 -6.14
CA LEU A 152 -26.97 3.58 -5.99
C LEU A 152 -26.86 5.03 -6.53
N GLU A 153 -25.71 5.67 -6.33
CA GLU A 153 -25.43 7.01 -6.81
C GLU A 153 -25.33 7.08 -8.34
N THR A 154 -25.03 5.98 -9.03
CA THR A 154 -25.05 5.97 -10.51
C THR A 154 -26.46 6.24 -11.07
N ARG A 155 -27.51 5.96 -10.29
CA ARG A 155 -28.92 6.10 -10.70
C ARG A 155 -29.24 5.35 -11.99
N GLY A 156 -28.58 4.21 -12.20
CA GLY A 156 -28.72 3.37 -13.39
C GLY A 156 -28.02 3.90 -14.65
N ARG A 157 -27.15 4.87 -14.54
CA ARG A 157 -26.37 5.37 -15.67
C ARG A 157 -25.09 4.56 -15.84
N SER A 158 -24.91 4.00 -17.02
CA SER A 158 -23.76 3.12 -17.33
C SER A 158 -22.43 3.87 -17.41
N ASP A 159 -22.44 5.17 -17.78
CA ASP A 159 -21.26 6.03 -17.76
C ASP A 159 -20.77 6.29 -16.32
N ALA A 160 -21.69 6.56 -15.39
CA ALA A 160 -21.36 6.71 -13.97
C ALA A 160 -20.87 5.39 -13.35
N LEU A 161 -21.41 4.25 -13.80
CA LEU A 161 -20.94 2.93 -13.37
C LEU A 161 -19.49 2.65 -13.83
N ALA A 162 -19.14 3.08 -15.04
CA ALA A 162 -17.77 2.98 -15.55
C ALA A 162 -16.78 3.78 -14.67
N VAL A 163 -17.15 4.98 -14.27
CA VAL A 163 -16.36 5.80 -13.33
C VAL A 163 -16.20 5.11 -11.99
N LEU A 164 -17.27 4.62 -11.39
CA LEU A 164 -17.23 3.89 -10.10
C LEU A 164 -16.25 2.73 -10.13
N ILE A 165 -16.28 1.90 -11.18
CA ILE A 165 -15.39 0.74 -11.30
C ILE A 165 -13.93 1.18 -11.40
N VAL A 166 -13.64 2.14 -12.25
CA VAL A 166 -12.26 2.64 -12.44
C VAL A 166 -11.70 3.27 -11.17
N GLU A 167 -12.50 4.11 -10.49
CA GLU A 167 -12.08 4.76 -9.25
C GLU A 167 -11.92 3.79 -8.07
N SER A 168 -12.69 2.69 -8.04
CA SER A 168 -12.59 1.68 -6.98
C SER A 168 -11.48 0.64 -7.23
N ALA A 169 -11.00 0.48 -8.46
CA ALA A 169 -10.05 -0.54 -8.84
C ALA A 169 -8.70 -0.47 -8.09
N PRO A 170 -8.07 0.70 -7.83
CA PRO A 170 -6.84 0.77 -7.05
C PRO A 170 -7.00 0.27 -5.63
N ALA A 171 -8.08 0.66 -4.94
CA ALA A 171 -8.37 0.21 -3.58
C ALA A 171 -8.66 -1.30 -3.54
N PHE A 172 -9.34 -1.84 -4.55
CA PHE A 172 -9.57 -3.27 -4.67
C PHE A 172 -8.27 -4.05 -4.93
N ALA A 173 -7.39 -3.57 -5.80
CA ALA A 173 -6.09 -4.18 -6.04
C ALA A 173 -5.22 -4.23 -4.76
N ALA A 174 -5.23 -3.16 -3.95
CA ALA A 174 -4.58 -3.14 -2.65
C ALA A 174 -5.19 -4.16 -1.67
N LEU A 175 -6.53 -4.26 -1.63
CA LEU A 175 -7.24 -5.26 -0.81
C LEU A 175 -6.85 -6.70 -1.20
N LEU A 176 -6.78 -7.03 -2.48
CA LEU A 176 -6.34 -8.35 -2.93
C LEU A 176 -4.90 -8.68 -2.48
N THR A 177 -4.02 -7.68 -2.48
CA THR A 177 -2.65 -7.83 -1.97
C THR A 177 -2.65 -8.07 -0.45
N SER A 178 -3.50 -7.37 0.29
CA SER A 178 -3.68 -7.58 1.73
C SER A 178 -4.18 -9.00 2.05
N VAL A 179 -5.15 -9.51 1.28
CA VAL A 179 -5.66 -10.89 1.43
C VAL A 179 -4.59 -11.93 1.09
N ALA A 180 -3.82 -11.73 0.03
CA ALA A 180 -2.71 -12.63 -0.30
C ALA A 180 -1.68 -12.71 0.85
N ARG A 181 -1.36 -11.56 1.46
CA ARG A 181 -0.46 -11.49 2.62
C ARG A 181 -1.04 -12.20 3.84
N LEU A 182 -2.33 -12.01 4.12
CA LEU A 182 -3.05 -12.72 5.18
C LEU A 182 -2.93 -14.25 5.03
N ASP A 183 -2.91 -14.74 3.79
CA ASP A 183 -2.69 -16.15 3.46
C ASP A 183 -1.18 -16.55 3.40
N ALA A 184 -0.30 -15.70 3.89
CA ALA A 184 1.16 -15.87 3.84
C ALA A 184 1.71 -16.06 2.40
N VAL A 185 1.08 -15.42 1.40
CA VAL A 185 1.50 -15.45 0.01
C VAL A 185 2.12 -14.11 -0.39
N GLU A 186 3.41 -14.14 -0.73
CA GLU A 186 4.09 -12.99 -1.33
C GLU A 186 3.67 -12.84 -2.79
N ALA A 187 2.67 -12.00 -3.03
CA ALA A 187 2.25 -11.65 -4.38
C ALA A 187 3.19 -10.58 -4.97
N ARG A 188 3.79 -10.89 -6.14
CA ARG A 188 4.71 -9.96 -6.83
C ARG A 188 4.04 -8.67 -7.31
N ASP A 189 2.76 -8.75 -7.61
CA ASP A 189 1.93 -7.69 -8.14
C ASP A 189 0.45 -7.95 -7.86
N ALA A 190 -0.39 -6.95 -8.13
CA ALA A 190 -1.84 -7.06 -7.96
C ALA A 190 -2.47 -8.20 -8.79
N ALA A 191 -1.91 -8.51 -9.95
CA ALA A 191 -2.41 -9.60 -10.79
C ALA A 191 -2.11 -10.98 -10.17
N ALA A 192 -0.96 -11.15 -9.53
CA ALA A 192 -0.63 -12.37 -8.79
C ALA A 192 -1.52 -12.52 -7.56
N ALA A 193 -1.78 -11.43 -6.84
CA ALA A 193 -2.71 -11.40 -5.71
C ALA A 193 -4.14 -11.76 -6.15
N ALA A 194 -4.61 -11.17 -7.24
CA ALA A 194 -5.92 -11.47 -7.81
C ALA A 194 -6.07 -12.96 -8.16
N ARG A 195 -5.09 -13.54 -8.86
CA ARG A 195 -5.10 -14.98 -9.19
C ARG A 195 -5.09 -15.87 -7.95
N HIS A 196 -4.39 -15.46 -6.88
CA HIS A 196 -4.41 -16.17 -5.61
C HIS A 196 -5.83 -16.17 -5.02
N VAL A 197 -6.44 -15.00 -4.90
CA VAL A 197 -7.79 -14.83 -4.38
C VAL A 197 -8.82 -15.60 -5.21
N GLU A 198 -8.73 -15.57 -6.54
CA GLU A 198 -9.62 -16.32 -7.42
C GLU A 198 -9.57 -17.82 -7.17
N ARG A 199 -8.37 -18.38 -6.99
CA ARG A 199 -8.21 -19.79 -6.61
C ARG A 199 -8.81 -20.10 -5.24
N ARG A 200 -8.58 -19.21 -4.24
CA ARG A 200 -9.11 -19.38 -2.87
C ARG A 200 -10.61 -19.32 -2.80
N LEU A 201 -11.25 -18.49 -3.62
CA LEU A 201 -12.69 -18.30 -3.69
C LEU A 201 -13.37 -19.18 -4.76
N GLU A 202 -12.58 -20.00 -5.48
CA GLU A 202 -13.09 -20.85 -6.59
C GLU A 202 -13.87 -20.03 -7.64
N LEU A 203 -13.33 -18.83 -7.98
CA LEU A 203 -13.97 -17.95 -8.96
C LEU A 203 -13.67 -18.40 -10.38
N ILE A 204 -14.70 -18.39 -11.21
CA ILE A 204 -14.61 -18.72 -12.64
C ILE A 204 -14.51 -17.40 -13.42
N SER A 205 -13.74 -17.38 -14.48
CA SER A 205 -13.60 -16.25 -15.43
C SER A 205 -12.80 -15.03 -14.97
N GLY A 206 -12.05 -15.12 -13.89
CA GLY A 206 -11.06 -14.11 -13.50
C GLY A 206 -11.60 -12.71 -13.17
N PRO A 207 -12.73 -12.55 -12.44
CA PRO A 207 -13.30 -11.22 -12.17
C PRO A 207 -12.37 -10.33 -11.33
N ALA A 208 -11.64 -10.91 -10.37
CA ALA A 208 -10.74 -10.14 -9.53
C ALA A 208 -9.54 -9.61 -10.34
N ALA A 209 -8.98 -10.43 -11.22
CA ALA A 209 -7.89 -10.02 -12.10
C ALA A 209 -8.33 -8.94 -13.11
N ALA A 210 -9.56 -9.06 -13.64
CA ALA A 210 -10.10 -8.08 -14.58
C ALA A 210 -10.24 -6.70 -13.93
N ILE A 211 -10.76 -6.61 -12.70
CA ILE A 211 -10.89 -5.35 -11.98
C ILE A 211 -9.50 -4.82 -11.54
N ALA A 212 -8.63 -5.67 -11.00
CA ALA A 212 -7.29 -5.24 -10.58
C ALA A 212 -6.47 -4.66 -11.74
N ALA A 213 -6.67 -5.16 -12.97
CA ALA A 213 -6.02 -4.63 -14.18
C ALA A 213 -6.46 -3.21 -14.55
N LEU A 214 -7.59 -2.73 -14.00
CA LEU A 214 -8.07 -1.37 -14.22
C LEU A 214 -7.40 -0.35 -13.28
N ALA A 215 -6.60 -0.78 -12.32
CA ALA A 215 -5.84 0.14 -11.48
C ALA A 215 -4.85 0.94 -12.36
N GLY A 216 -5.08 2.26 -12.45
CA GLY A 216 -4.30 3.15 -13.33
C GLY A 216 -4.90 3.35 -14.74
N VAL A 217 -6.00 2.68 -15.08
CA VAL A 217 -6.81 2.99 -16.27
C VAL A 217 -7.67 4.21 -15.96
N SER A 218 -7.79 5.13 -16.92
CA SER A 218 -8.58 6.36 -16.73
C SER A 218 -10.05 6.21 -17.13
N GLU A 219 -10.37 5.27 -18.01
CA GLU A 219 -11.72 5.13 -18.58
C GLU A 219 -11.95 3.72 -19.15
N ILE A 220 -13.19 3.23 -19.03
CA ILE A 220 -13.66 2.00 -19.68
C ILE A 220 -15.00 2.23 -20.38
N PRO A 221 -15.32 1.45 -21.44
CA PRO A 221 -16.62 1.52 -22.09
C PRO A 221 -17.78 1.16 -21.12
N SER A 222 -18.90 1.89 -21.22
CA SER A 222 -20.09 1.65 -20.38
C SER A 222 -20.61 0.20 -20.47
N ALA A 223 -20.59 -0.40 -21.66
CA ALA A 223 -21.00 -1.82 -21.83
C ALA A 223 -20.06 -2.79 -21.11
N GLU A 224 -18.78 -2.45 -20.99
CA GLU A 224 -17.83 -3.22 -20.20
C GLU A 224 -18.11 -3.09 -18.70
N ALA A 225 -18.42 -1.87 -18.23
CA ALA A 225 -18.79 -1.62 -16.85
C ALA A 225 -20.02 -2.44 -16.41
N GLU A 226 -21.06 -2.47 -17.23
CA GLU A 226 -22.26 -3.28 -16.97
C GLU A 226 -21.95 -4.78 -16.87
N ARG A 227 -21.04 -5.27 -17.68
CA ARG A 227 -20.60 -6.67 -17.64
C ARG A 227 -19.72 -7.00 -16.44
N LEU A 228 -18.86 -6.08 -16.01
CA LEU A 228 -17.89 -6.28 -14.93
C LEU A 228 -18.49 -6.12 -13.54
N PHE A 229 -19.46 -5.25 -13.35
CA PHE A 229 -19.95 -4.90 -12.00
C PHE A 229 -20.57 -6.08 -11.23
N PRO A 230 -21.49 -6.91 -11.81
CA PRO A 230 -22.09 -8.01 -11.06
C PRO A 230 -21.07 -9.03 -10.53
N PRO A 231 -20.12 -9.55 -11.32
CA PRO A 231 -19.10 -10.45 -10.80
C PRO A 231 -18.09 -9.77 -9.88
N TYR A 232 -17.87 -8.46 -10.01
CA TYR A 232 -17.06 -7.67 -9.09
C TYR A 232 -17.69 -7.63 -7.70
N LEU A 233 -18.96 -7.25 -7.62
CA LEU A 233 -19.70 -7.21 -6.36
C LEU A 233 -19.75 -8.58 -5.69
N ASP A 234 -20.07 -9.66 -6.44
CA ASP A 234 -20.05 -11.05 -5.92
C ASP A 234 -18.66 -11.43 -5.37
N THR A 235 -17.59 -11.02 -6.04
CA THR A 235 -16.22 -11.26 -5.57
C THR A 235 -15.99 -10.61 -4.20
N VAL A 236 -16.38 -9.35 -4.03
CA VAL A 236 -16.20 -8.64 -2.76
C VAL A 236 -17.04 -9.25 -1.65
N GLU A 237 -18.29 -9.67 -1.93
CA GLU A 237 -19.16 -10.36 -0.96
C GLU A 237 -18.58 -11.72 -0.52
N ARG A 238 -17.98 -12.47 -1.44
CA ARG A 238 -17.27 -13.71 -1.11
C ARG A 238 -16.01 -13.45 -0.30
N LEU A 239 -15.28 -12.37 -0.60
CA LEU A 239 -14.12 -11.95 0.21
C LEU A 239 -14.51 -11.63 1.65
N VAL A 240 -15.62 -10.93 1.87
CA VAL A 240 -16.15 -10.70 3.23
C VAL A 240 -16.36 -12.04 3.94
N THR A 241 -17.06 -12.98 3.29
CA THR A 241 -17.33 -14.30 3.87
C THR A 241 -16.06 -15.10 4.14
N TYR A 242 -15.08 -14.99 3.25
CA TYR A 242 -13.78 -15.65 3.38
C TYR A 242 -13.03 -15.15 4.60
N ILE A 243 -12.90 -13.82 4.75
CA ILE A 243 -12.15 -13.19 5.85
C ILE A 243 -12.85 -13.43 7.19
N ASP A 244 -14.18 -13.41 7.22
CA ASP A 244 -14.96 -13.73 8.44
C ASP A 244 -14.65 -15.15 8.98
N ARG A 245 -14.41 -16.09 8.08
CA ARG A 245 -14.13 -17.51 8.42
C ARG A 245 -12.63 -17.82 8.46
N TRP A 246 -11.80 -16.86 8.14
CA TRP A 246 -10.36 -17.09 8.08
C TRP A 246 -9.82 -17.43 9.47
N THR A 247 -9.04 -18.51 9.52
CA THR A 247 -8.26 -18.93 10.69
C THR A 247 -6.83 -19.06 10.28
N HIS A 248 -5.93 -18.65 11.15
CA HIS A 248 -4.50 -18.78 10.89
C HIS A 248 -4.17 -20.26 10.58
N PRO A 249 -3.48 -20.53 9.46
CA PRO A 249 -3.09 -21.89 9.08
C PRO A 249 -2.14 -22.55 10.08
#